data_e0d72e397a00ecfe5dc5c8003467ad04
#
_entry.id   e0d72e397a00ecfe5dc5c8003467ad04
#
_cell.length_a   1.000
_cell.length_b   1.000
_cell.length_c   1.000
_cell.angle_alpha   90.00
_cell.angle_beta   90.00
_cell.angle_gamma   90.00
#
_symmetry.space_group_name_H-M   'P 1'
#
loop_
_entity.id
_entity.type
_entity.pdbx_description
1 polymer ?
#
loop_
_entity_poly.entity_id
_entity_poly.type
_entity_poly.pdbx_seq_one_letter_code
_entity_poly.pdbx_strand_id
1 'polypeptide(L)'
;MPIEHNRKLIAGRWVRWDDERAARAYARGLWTPDTLADWLRKAAQQTPYRVLLIDGDCRIDCQTLFAQASALAREMLARAPAGSVVSFMLPNWHEAAVIYLAATLAGMVVNPILPSLRDRELLFILNDVQSRLIFVPCTLRQQDYAAMLSRVTAQLDSPPEVVVLRGHAGRHTSYGSMIQLRDSGYELPALNPDAVRMILYTSGTTGRAKGVLHSHNSIHALICQIRDHWLAEPGDRFLVPSPIGHIGGSIYAFECPLLLGTTAVLMDRWNADDAVKLVGAEGCTHMAGATPFLEQMLAAAQRAGTRLPTLKLFVCGGASVPPSLIRTAAAYFERAVVTRVYGSTEVPITTVGATGRDDGAHAADTDGRPGLAEIKLVDHNAAPAGAGEICARGPQMLLGYMHPEDDANAFDSEGYFRTGDLAQWVDDAYLVVTGRAKDIIIRNGENISPKEVEDVLIGHPDIAEVAIVGLADPRTGERACAVIVPRHPPGPDVASLRGFLDSQGMATFKVPEQVVIWDALPKNDAGKVLKHQIRAALVQKS
;
A
#
# COMPACT_ATOMS: atom_id res chain seq x y z
N MET A 1 10.58 -16.53 27.50
CA MET A 1 10.39 -17.63 26.55
C MET A 1 8.90 -17.95 26.35
N PRO A 2 8.17 -17.18 25.57
CA PRO A 2 6.90 -17.65 24.96
C PRO A 2 6.83 -17.41 23.44
N ILE A 3 7.94 -17.08 22.76
CA ILE A 3 7.94 -16.69 21.32
C ILE A 3 7.94 -17.89 20.37
N GLU A 4 8.30 -19.10 20.85
CA GLU A 4 8.49 -20.27 19.97
C GLU A 4 7.21 -21.05 19.63
N HIS A 5 6.11 -20.90 20.37
CA HIS A 5 4.93 -21.78 20.24
C HIS A 5 4.04 -21.54 19.01
N ASN A 6 4.22 -20.43 18.28
CA ASN A 6 3.39 -20.09 17.10
C ASN A 6 4.21 -19.86 15.83
N ARG A 7 5.40 -20.46 15.70
CA ARG A 7 6.23 -20.36 14.51
C ARG A 7 6.49 -21.72 13.89
N LYS A 8 6.52 -21.74 12.55
CA LYS A 8 6.77 -22.92 11.73
C LYS A 8 7.84 -22.59 10.69
N LEU A 9 8.73 -23.52 10.43
CA LEU A 9 9.70 -23.41 9.34
C LEU A 9 9.04 -23.84 8.03
N ILE A 10 8.83 -22.90 7.12
CA ILE A 10 8.23 -23.18 5.80
C ILE A 10 9.19 -22.71 4.72
N ALA A 11 9.62 -23.63 3.85
CA ALA A 11 10.56 -23.36 2.76
C ALA A 11 11.80 -22.54 3.19
N GLY A 12 12.39 -22.90 4.35
CA GLY A 12 13.61 -22.26 4.87
C GLY A 12 13.40 -20.95 5.64
N ARG A 13 12.16 -20.51 5.86
CA ARG A 13 11.86 -19.28 6.63
C ARG A 13 10.95 -19.57 7.81
N TRP A 14 11.27 -18.97 8.97
CA TRP A 14 10.42 -19.00 10.13
C TRP A 14 9.28 -18.00 9.99
N VAL A 15 8.03 -18.49 10.07
CA VAL A 15 6.81 -17.69 9.96
C VAL A 15 5.89 -17.93 11.14
N ARG A 16 5.02 -16.98 11.44
CA ARG A 16 3.89 -17.21 12.33
C ARG A 16 2.89 -18.12 11.63
N TRP A 17 2.48 -19.17 12.33
CA TRP A 17 1.60 -20.17 11.74
C TRP A 17 0.54 -20.64 12.73
N ASP A 18 -0.64 -20.85 12.23
CA ASP A 18 -1.79 -21.38 12.95
C ASP A 18 -2.44 -22.45 12.06
N ASP A 19 -2.30 -23.71 12.45
CA ASP A 19 -2.78 -24.86 11.66
C ASP A 19 -4.31 -24.86 11.50
N GLU A 20 -5.08 -24.42 12.52
CA GLU A 20 -6.53 -24.34 12.44
C GLU A 20 -6.99 -23.24 11.47
N ARG A 21 -6.36 -22.07 11.52
CA ARG A 21 -6.62 -21.00 10.58
C ARG A 21 -6.29 -21.42 9.16
N ALA A 22 -5.15 -22.08 8.95
CA ALA A 22 -4.74 -22.62 7.66
C ALA A 22 -5.78 -23.63 7.14
N ALA A 23 -6.18 -24.60 7.96
CA ALA A 23 -7.19 -25.59 7.60
C ALA A 23 -8.53 -24.94 7.22
N ARG A 24 -8.99 -23.94 7.99
CA ARG A 24 -10.21 -23.19 7.66
C ARG A 24 -10.08 -22.42 6.34
N ALA A 25 -8.93 -21.79 6.08
CA ALA A 25 -8.70 -21.05 4.85
C ALA A 25 -8.68 -21.95 3.61
N TYR A 26 -8.05 -23.12 3.70
CA TYR A 26 -8.09 -24.16 2.65
C TYR A 26 -9.51 -24.69 2.43
N ALA A 27 -10.23 -25.05 3.48
CA ALA A 27 -11.60 -25.56 3.40
C ALA A 27 -12.57 -24.56 2.73
N ARG A 28 -12.31 -23.25 2.87
CA ARG A 28 -13.10 -22.18 2.23
C ARG A 28 -12.61 -21.81 0.82
N GLY A 29 -11.56 -22.44 0.31
CA GLY A 29 -10.95 -22.10 -0.98
C GLY A 29 -10.25 -20.73 -1.01
N LEU A 30 -10.00 -20.12 0.16
CA LEU A 30 -9.26 -18.85 0.29
C LEU A 30 -7.76 -19.09 0.17
N TRP A 31 -7.30 -20.25 0.62
CA TRP A 31 -5.98 -20.81 0.37
C TRP A 31 -6.10 -21.98 -0.60
N THR A 32 -5.11 -22.15 -1.47
CA THR A 32 -5.14 -23.11 -2.57
C THR A 32 -3.76 -23.77 -2.73
N PRO A 33 -3.68 -24.99 -3.24
CA PRO A 33 -2.41 -25.59 -3.61
C PRO A 33 -1.73 -24.92 -4.81
N ASP A 34 -2.47 -24.14 -5.59
CA ASP A 34 -1.91 -23.40 -6.72
C ASP A 34 -1.17 -22.14 -6.26
N THR A 35 0.00 -21.94 -6.81
CA THR A 35 0.79 -20.71 -6.62
C THR A 35 0.52 -19.70 -7.74
N LEU A 36 1.00 -18.46 -7.58
CA LEU A 36 0.92 -17.46 -8.65
C LEU A 36 1.64 -17.92 -9.93
N ALA A 37 2.71 -18.73 -9.80
CA ALA A 37 3.39 -19.34 -10.94
C ALA A 37 2.48 -20.33 -11.70
N ASP A 38 1.65 -21.09 -10.99
CA ASP A 38 0.68 -21.99 -11.59
C ASP A 38 -0.43 -21.22 -12.31
N TRP A 39 -0.90 -20.14 -11.72
CA TRP A 39 -1.88 -19.25 -12.37
C TRP A 39 -1.33 -18.61 -13.64
N LEU A 40 -0.06 -18.17 -13.64
CA LEU A 40 0.59 -17.64 -14.86
C LEU A 40 0.70 -18.72 -15.93
N ARG A 41 1.09 -19.94 -15.58
CA ARG A 41 1.18 -21.09 -16.50
C ARG A 41 -0.18 -21.44 -17.08
N LYS A 42 -1.21 -21.51 -16.23
CA LYS A 42 -2.60 -21.75 -16.65
C LYS A 42 -3.10 -20.66 -17.60
N ALA A 43 -2.86 -19.39 -17.28
CA ALA A 43 -3.24 -18.26 -18.13
C ALA A 43 -2.57 -18.32 -19.52
N ALA A 44 -1.27 -18.65 -19.57
CA ALA A 44 -0.55 -18.81 -20.84
C ALA A 44 -1.07 -19.97 -21.70
N GLN A 45 -1.57 -21.04 -21.07
CA GLN A 45 -2.14 -22.20 -21.76
C GLN A 45 -3.58 -21.98 -22.20
N GLN A 46 -4.42 -21.40 -21.34
CA GLN A 46 -5.88 -21.30 -21.55
C GLN A 46 -6.29 -20.03 -22.30
N THR A 47 -5.58 -18.93 -22.07
CA THR A 47 -5.88 -17.62 -22.67
C THR A 47 -4.60 -16.93 -23.17
N PRO A 48 -3.82 -17.56 -24.09
CA PRO A 48 -2.48 -17.11 -24.45
C PRO A 48 -2.41 -15.65 -24.93
N TYR A 49 -3.40 -15.21 -25.66
CA TYR A 49 -3.44 -13.86 -26.28
C TYR A 49 -4.21 -12.83 -25.43
N ARG A 50 -4.68 -13.19 -24.25
CA ARG A 50 -5.30 -12.23 -23.34
C ARG A 50 -4.26 -11.25 -22.83
N VAL A 51 -4.49 -9.95 -23.06
CA VAL A 51 -3.60 -8.88 -22.58
C VAL A 51 -3.70 -8.78 -21.06
N LEU A 52 -2.57 -8.95 -20.40
CA LEU A 52 -2.44 -8.82 -18.94
C LEU A 52 -2.00 -7.42 -18.53
N LEU A 53 -1.12 -6.80 -19.33
CA LEU A 53 -0.48 -5.53 -19.00
C LEU A 53 -0.52 -4.58 -20.20
N ILE A 54 -0.77 -3.32 -19.88
CA ILE A 54 -0.66 -2.18 -20.80
C ILE A 54 0.28 -1.17 -20.15
N ASP A 55 1.39 -0.83 -20.83
CA ASP A 55 2.39 0.16 -20.41
C ASP A 55 2.68 1.07 -21.61
N GLY A 56 2.00 2.21 -21.69
CA GLY A 56 2.02 3.05 -22.90
C GLY A 56 1.54 2.28 -24.12
N ASP A 57 2.38 2.20 -25.16
CA ASP A 57 2.08 1.44 -26.38
C ASP A 57 2.37 -0.07 -26.23
N CYS A 58 3.04 -0.48 -25.17
CA CYS A 58 3.37 -1.88 -24.94
C CYS A 58 2.13 -2.64 -24.43
N ARG A 59 1.85 -3.78 -25.07
CA ARG A 59 0.78 -4.73 -24.72
C ARG A 59 1.40 -6.08 -24.49
N ILE A 60 1.28 -6.62 -23.28
CA ILE A 60 1.84 -7.93 -22.94
C ILE A 60 0.70 -8.90 -22.66
N ASP A 61 0.62 -9.95 -23.46
CA ASP A 61 -0.31 -11.05 -23.28
C ASP A 61 0.24 -12.15 -22.35
N CYS A 62 -0.62 -13.11 -22.00
CA CYS A 62 -0.29 -14.20 -21.09
C CYS A 62 0.89 -15.03 -21.57
N GLN A 63 0.94 -15.36 -22.87
CA GLN A 63 1.99 -16.20 -23.45
C GLN A 63 3.33 -15.48 -23.45
N THR A 64 3.35 -14.24 -23.87
CA THR A 64 4.54 -13.39 -23.90
C THR A 64 5.10 -13.19 -22.49
N LEU A 65 4.23 -12.87 -21.52
CA LEU A 65 4.64 -12.68 -20.14
C LEU A 65 5.22 -13.96 -19.53
N PHE A 66 4.58 -15.11 -19.76
CA PHE A 66 5.08 -16.41 -19.31
C PHE A 66 6.43 -16.76 -19.91
N ALA A 67 6.61 -16.53 -21.22
CA ALA A 67 7.87 -16.81 -21.92
C ALA A 67 9.02 -15.95 -21.37
N GLN A 68 8.79 -14.62 -21.26
CA GLN A 68 9.79 -13.69 -20.73
C GLN A 68 10.13 -13.97 -19.27
N ALA A 69 9.10 -14.18 -18.42
CA ALA A 69 9.30 -14.49 -17.01
C ALA A 69 10.02 -15.84 -16.81
N SER A 70 9.70 -16.86 -17.63
CA SER A 70 10.36 -18.17 -17.55
C SER A 70 11.83 -18.12 -17.97
N ALA A 71 12.16 -17.35 -19.00
CA ALA A 71 13.55 -17.15 -19.42
C ALA A 71 14.35 -16.43 -18.33
N LEU A 72 13.81 -15.33 -17.80
CA LEU A 72 14.45 -14.58 -16.73
C LEU A 72 14.57 -15.40 -15.43
N ALA A 73 13.57 -16.23 -15.10
CA ALA A 73 13.60 -17.11 -13.93
C ALA A 73 14.79 -18.10 -13.98
N ARG A 74 15.05 -18.70 -15.14
CA ARG A 74 16.20 -19.59 -15.32
C ARG A 74 17.53 -18.84 -15.18
N GLU A 75 17.62 -17.61 -15.72
CA GLU A 75 18.79 -16.75 -15.54
C GLU A 75 19.00 -16.32 -14.08
N MET A 76 17.93 -16.11 -13.33
CA MET A 76 18.02 -15.86 -11.88
C MET A 76 18.53 -17.10 -11.15
N LEU A 77 18.03 -18.30 -11.47
CA LEU A 77 18.48 -19.57 -10.87
C LEU A 77 19.94 -19.89 -11.17
N ALA A 78 20.47 -19.45 -12.31
CA ALA A 78 21.89 -19.56 -12.62
C ALA A 78 22.79 -18.70 -11.70
N ARG A 79 22.22 -17.67 -11.04
CA ARG A 79 22.95 -16.70 -10.20
C ARG A 79 22.72 -16.90 -8.71
N ALA A 80 21.53 -17.38 -8.33
CA ALA A 80 21.17 -17.56 -6.94
C ALA A 80 20.18 -18.73 -6.78
N PRO A 81 20.26 -19.51 -5.69
CA PRO A 81 19.35 -20.63 -5.47
C PRO A 81 17.92 -20.16 -5.18
N ALA A 82 16.93 -21.05 -5.38
CA ALA A 82 15.57 -20.86 -4.90
C ALA A 82 15.56 -20.52 -3.40
N GLY A 83 14.58 -19.70 -2.97
CA GLY A 83 14.52 -19.14 -1.61
C GLY A 83 15.32 -17.85 -1.41
N SER A 84 16.22 -17.49 -2.35
CA SER A 84 16.93 -16.20 -2.34
C SER A 84 15.99 -15.02 -2.48
N VAL A 85 16.39 -13.84 -1.97
CA VAL A 85 15.63 -12.61 -2.15
C VAL A 85 16.09 -11.87 -3.42
N VAL A 86 15.10 -11.48 -4.22
CA VAL A 86 15.26 -10.63 -5.40
C VAL A 86 14.57 -9.30 -5.13
N SER A 87 15.35 -8.23 -5.08
CA SER A 87 14.83 -6.87 -4.92
C SER A 87 14.62 -6.21 -6.28
N PHE A 88 13.63 -5.32 -6.38
CA PHE A 88 13.55 -4.38 -7.49
C PHE A 88 13.08 -3.01 -7.01
N MET A 89 13.63 -1.97 -7.59
CA MET A 89 13.35 -0.57 -7.27
C MET A 89 12.99 0.14 -8.57
N LEU A 90 11.77 -0.16 -9.06
CA LEU A 90 11.29 0.24 -10.38
C LEU A 90 9.97 1.03 -10.27
N PRO A 91 9.70 1.96 -11.19
CA PRO A 91 8.35 2.49 -11.36
C PRO A 91 7.41 1.42 -11.93
N ASN A 92 6.15 1.79 -12.16
CA ASN A 92 5.12 0.90 -12.70
C ASN A 92 5.39 0.59 -14.19
N TRP A 93 6.44 -0.13 -14.47
CA TRP A 93 6.85 -0.58 -15.80
C TRP A 93 6.49 -2.06 -16.01
N HIS A 94 6.26 -2.45 -17.25
CA HIS A 94 5.97 -3.85 -17.58
C HIS A 94 7.12 -4.80 -17.23
N GLU A 95 8.38 -4.34 -17.30
CA GLU A 95 9.54 -5.17 -16.90
C GLU A 95 9.48 -5.54 -15.42
N ALA A 96 8.88 -4.70 -14.57
CA ALA A 96 8.70 -5.04 -13.16
C ALA A 96 7.77 -6.26 -12.99
N ALA A 97 6.74 -6.41 -13.82
CA ALA A 97 5.89 -7.60 -13.83
C ALA A 97 6.67 -8.85 -14.29
N VAL A 98 7.51 -8.71 -15.32
CA VAL A 98 8.38 -9.81 -15.77
C VAL A 98 9.32 -10.25 -14.65
N ILE A 99 9.97 -9.31 -13.95
CA ILE A 99 10.90 -9.57 -12.84
C ILE A 99 10.17 -10.22 -11.65
N TYR A 100 9.00 -9.68 -11.28
CA TYR A 100 8.18 -10.18 -10.20
C TYR A 100 7.75 -11.64 -10.42
N LEU A 101 7.26 -11.93 -11.62
CA LEU A 101 6.81 -13.27 -11.99
C LEU A 101 7.97 -14.22 -12.25
N ALA A 102 9.11 -13.73 -12.76
CA ALA A 102 10.33 -14.52 -12.90
C ALA A 102 10.86 -14.97 -11.53
N ALA A 103 10.97 -14.06 -10.57
CA ALA A 103 11.36 -14.41 -9.20
C ALA A 103 10.37 -15.40 -8.57
N THR A 104 9.07 -15.22 -8.82
CA THR A 104 8.03 -16.17 -8.38
C THR A 104 8.24 -17.56 -9.00
N LEU A 105 8.43 -17.66 -10.32
CA LEU A 105 8.68 -18.93 -11.03
C LEU A 105 9.97 -19.62 -10.56
N ALA A 106 10.99 -18.83 -10.21
CA ALA A 106 12.26 -19.32 -9.68
C ALA A 106 12.19 -19.78 -8.21
N GLY A 107 11.02 -19.65 -7.56
CA GLY A 107 10.87 -19.93 -6.12
C GLY A 107 11.65 -18.96 -5.24
N MET A 108 11.89 -17.75 -5.71
CA MET A 108 12.59 -16.68 -4.99
C MET A 108 11.58 -15.75 -4.33
N VAL A 109 12.03 -15.06 -3.28
CA VAL A 109 11.22 -14.09 -2.54
C VAL A 109 11.41 -12.71 -3.15
N VAL A 110 10.32 -12.06 -3.57
CA VAL A 110 10.37 -10.71 -4.11
C VAL A 110 10.40 -9.66 -3.00
N ASN A 111 11.23 -8.65 -3.17
CA ASN A 111 11.29 -7.48 -2.31
C ASN A 111 11.14 -6.22 -3.15
N PRO A 112 9.89 -5.76 -3.38
CA PRO A 112 9.62 -4.49 -4.04
C PRO A 112 10.07 -3.32 -3.18
N ILE A 113 10.83 -2.39 -3.77
CA ILE A 113 11.37 -1.21 -3.09
C ILE A 113 10.89 0.05 -3.81
N LEU A 114 10.52 1.07 -3.05
CA LEU A 114 10.06 2.34 -3.60
C LEU A 114 11.22 3.10 -4.26
N PRO A 115 11.07 3.62 -5.48
CA PRO A 115 12.10 4.42 -6.15
C PRO A 115 12.44 5.74 -5.44
N SER A 116 11.64 6.19 -4.51
CA SER A 116 11.91 7.38 -3.69
C SER A 116 12.96 7.19 -2.60
N LEU A 117 13.22 5.96 -2.17
CA LEU A 117 14.23 5.67 -1.15
C LEU A 117 15.64 6.00 -1.66
N ARG A 118 16.55 6.27 -0.73
CA ARG A 118 17.92 6.69 -1.03
C ARG A 118 18.94 5.77 -0.37
N ASP A 119 20.19 6.14 -0.47
CA ASP A 119 21.35 5.32 -0.08
C ASP A 119 21.19 4.68 1.32
N ARG A 120 20.71 5.45 2.32
CA ARG A 120 20.60 4.99 3.71
C ARG A 120 19.55 3.89 3.89
N GLU A 121 18.33 4.14 3.41
CA GLU A 121 17.23 3.18 3.51
C GLU A 121 17.53 1.93 2.66
N LEU A 122 18.10 2.15 1.48
CA LEU A 122 18.42 1.06 0.56
C LEU A 122 19.53 0.18 1.13
N LEU A 123 20.58 0.76 1.73
CA LEU A 123 21.64 0.02 2.41
C LEU A 123 21.05 -0.87 3.51
N PHE A 124 20.17 -0.31 4.34
CA PHE A 124 19.50 -1.06 5.39
C PHE A 124 18.68 -2.23 4.82
N ILE A 125 17.78 -1.97 3.86
CA ILE A 125 16.88 -2.99 3.30
C ILE A 125 17.68 -4.12 2.64
N LEU A 126 18.64 -3.79 1.76
CA LEU A 126 19.42 -4.81 1.04
C LEU A 126 20.24 -5.68 1.98
N ASN A 127 20.82 -5.09 3.03
CA ASN A 127 21.52 -5.83 4.06
C ASN A 127 20.58 -6.72 4.87
N ASP A 128 19.42 -6.19 5.25
CA ASP A 128 18.46 -6.87 6.11
C ASP A 128 17.87 -8.12 5.43
N VAL A 129 17.41 -8.00 4.16
CA VAL A 129 16.88 -9.14 3.40
C VAL A 129 17.95 -10.04 2.79
N GLN A 130 19.24 -9.65 2.84
CA GLN A 130 20.33 -10.35 2.17
C GLN A 130 20.03 -10.57 0.67
N SER A 131 19.64 -9.47 -0.01
CA SER A 131 19.25 -9.51 -1.43
C SER A 131 20.38 -10.08 -2.29
N ARG A 132 20.05 -10.99 -3.22
CA ARG A 132 21.01 -11.59 -4.17
C ARG A 132 21.05 -10.88 -5.51
N LEU A 133 19.90 -10.34 -5.93
CA LEU A 133 19.78 -9.53 -7.14
C LEU A 133 18.97 -8.27 -6.81
N ILE A 134 19.34 -7.15 -7.43
CA ILE A 134 18.52 -5.94 -7.41
C ILE A 134 18.40 -5.36 -8.82
N PHE A 135 17.14 -5.13 -9.24
CA PHE A 135 16.79 -4.53 -10.52
C PHE A 135 16.45 -3.05 -10.34
N VAL A 136 17.10 -2.18 -11.11
CA VAL A 136 16.94 -0.72 -11.01
C VAL A 136 16.90 -0.06 -12.39
N PRO A 137 16.25 1.10 -12.55
CA PRO A 137 16.42 1.88 -13.77
C PRO A 137 17.86 2.40 -13.87
N CYS A 138 18.35 2.68 -15.06
CA CYS A 138 19.60 3.43 -15.22
C CYS A 138 19.44 4.83 -14.57
N THR A 139 18.46 5.57 -15.08
CA THR A 139 18.09 6.90 -14.56
C THR A 139 16.57 7.02 -14.47
N LEU A 140 16.10 7.71 -13.44
CA LEU A 140 14.69 8.06 -13.29
C LEU A 140 14.60 9.44 -12.62
N ARG A 141 13.88 10.41 -13.22
CA ARG A 141 13.67 11.75 -12.66
C ARG A 141 14.98 12.42 -12.21
N GLN A 142 16.00 12.43 -13.08
CA GLN A 142 17.34 12.98 -12.84
C GLN A 142 18.18 12.23 -11.80
N GLN A 143 17.67 11.18 -11.17
CA GLN A 143 18.44 10.32 -10.27
C GLN A 143 19.15 9.23 -11.06
N ASP A 144 20.47 9.11 -10.90
CA ASP A 144 21.28 8.00 -11.39
C ASP A 144 21.27 6.86 -10.38
N TYR A 145 20.50 5.80 -10.69
CA TYR A 145 20.37 4.62 -9.82
C TYR A 145 21.57 3.68 -9.96
N ALA A 146 22.20 3.60 -11.11
CA ALA A 146 23.41 2.81 -11.30
C ALA A 146 24.56 3.32 -10.42
N ALA A 147 24.76 4.64 -10.38
CA ALA A 147 25.72 5.26 -9.48
C ALA A 147 25.33 5.12 -8.01
N MET A 148 24.06 5.26 -7.67
CA MET A 148 23.55 5.06 -6.30
C MET A 148 23.82 3.64 -5.82
N LEU A 149 23.47 2.62 -6.61
CA LEU A 149 23.72 1.21 -6.27
C LEU A 149 25.22 0.92 -6.18
N SER A 150 26.06 1.56 -6.98
CA SER A 150 27.52 1.43 -6.88
C SER A 150 28.05 1.89 -5.52
N ARG A 151 27.47 2.97 -4.94
CA ARG A 151 27.86 3.45 -3.60
C ARG A 151 27.30 2.57 -2.48
N VAL A 152 26.04 2.14 -2.62
CA VAL A 152 25.37 1.31 -1.61
C VAL A 152 26.00 -0.07 -1.52
N THR A 153 26.21 -0.74 -2.66
CA THR A 153 26.78 -2.10 -2.70
C THR A 153 28.22 -2.15 -2.22
N ALA A 154 28.99 -1.07 -2.37
CA ALA A 154 30.35 -0.98 -1.83
C ALA A 154 30.43 -1.00 -0.29
N GLN A 155 29.30 -0.79 0.40
CA GLN A 155 29.20 -0.79 1.86
C GLN A 155 28.62 -2.10 2.42
N LEU A 156 28.24 -3.05 1.57
CA LEU A 156 27.66 -4.34 1.96
C LEU A 156 28.72 -5.43 1.99
N ASP A 157 28.70 -6.28 3.02
CA ASP A 157 29.57 -7.45 3.10
C ASP A 157 29.23 -8.51 2.03
N SER A 158 27.94 -8.61 1.70
CA SER A 158 27.42 -9.52 0.66
C SER A 158 26.56 -8.73 -0.33
N PRO A 159 27.17 -7.98 -1.26
CA PRO A 159 26.44 -7.14 -2.18
C PRO A 159 25.63 -7.97 -3.18
N PRO A 160 24.38 -7.53 -3.51
CA PRO A 160 23.61 -8.13 -4.60
C PRO A 160 24.25 -7.83 -5.96
N GLU A 161 24.02 -8.72 -6.93
CA GLU A 161 24.23 -8.37 -8.33
C GLU A 161 23.23 -7.28 -8.75
N VAL A 162 23.74 -6.18 -9.28
CA VAL A 162 22.92 -5.04 -9.73
C VAL A 162 22.60 -5.21 -11.22
N VAL A 163 21.31 -5.21 -11.55
CA VAL A 163 20.80 -5.32 -12.91
C VAL A 163 20.14 -4.01 -13.31
N VAL A 164 20.61 -3.39 -14.36
CA VAL A 164 20.18 -2.06 -14.81
C VAL A 164 19.27 -2.18 -16.04
N LEU A 165 18.11 -1.48 -15.94
CA LEU A 165 17.10 -1.38 -16.99
C LEU A 165 17.13 -0.03 -17.71
N ARG A 166 16.69 -0.03 -18.95
CA ARG A 166 16.40 1.17 -19.76
C ARG A 166 17.56 2.18 -19.77
N GLY A 167 18.77 1.72 -20.12
CA GLY A 167 19.94 2.58 -20.25
C GLY A 167 21.28 1.84 -20.18
N HIS A 168 22.36 2.60 -20.03
CA HIS A 168 23.71 2.05 -19.98
C HIS A 168 24.00 1.46 -18.59
N ALA A 169 24.31 0.17 -18.54
CA ALA A 169 24.54 -0.54 -17.27
C ALA A 169 25.89 -0.22 -16.60
N GLY A 170 26.84 0.38 -17.33
CA GLY A 170 28.17 0.64 -16.82
C GLY A 170 28.90 -0.66 -16.44
N ARG A 171 29.31 -0.75 -15.19
CA ARG A 171 29.95 -1.95 -14.61
C ARG A 171 28.94 -3.02 -14.16
N HIS A 172 27.67 -2.73 -14.17
CA HIS A 172 26.60 -3.60 -13.72
C HIS A 172 26.06 -4.48 -14.86
N THR A 173 25.25 -5.45 -14.52
CA THR A 173 24.62 -6.33 -15.50
C THR A 173 23.49 -5.57 -16.23
N SER A 174 23.42 -5.72 -17.55
CA SER A 174 22.30 -5.19 -18.33
C SER A 174 21.10 -6.13 -18.27
N TYR A 175 19.91 -5.60 -18.01
CA TYR A 175 18.65 -6.36 -18.09
C TYR A 175 18.49 -7.04 -19.46
N GLY A 176 18.82 -6.33 -20.54
CA GLY A 176 18.76 -6.88 -21.89
C GLY A 176 19.63 -8.12 -22.12
N SER A 177 20.72 -8.30 -21.37
CA SER A 177 21.53 -9.51 -21.44
C SER A 177 20.90 -10.69 -20.70
N MET A 178 20.04 -10.45 -19.71
CA MET A 178 19.38 -11.49 -18.92
C MET A 178 18.09 -12.02 -19.57
N ILE A 179 17.40 -11.21 -20.36
CA ILE A 179 16.13 -11.62 -20.99
C ILE A 179 16.33 -12.31 -22.35
N GLN A 180 17.57 -12.51 -22.79
CA GLN A 180 17.84 -13.29 -24.00
C GLN A 180 17.34 -14.72 -23.78
N LEU A 181 16.48 -15.20 -24.71
CA LEU A 181 15.96 -16.56 -24.68
C LEU A 181 17.11 -17.56 -24.91
N ARG A 182 17.81 -17.89 -23.85
CA ARG A 182 18.82 -18.94 -23.84
C ARG A 182 18.29 -20.13 -23.08
N ASP A 183 18.53 -21.32 -23.58
CA ASP A 183 18.31 -22.52 -22.79
C ASP A 183 19.45 -22.63 -21.78
N SER A 184 19.21 -22.21 -20.56
CA SER A 184 20.19 -22.25 -19.47
C SER A 184 20.28 -23.64 -18.80
N GLY A 185 19.41 -24.59 -19.18
CA GLY A 185 19.36 -25.92 -18.59
C GLY A 185 18.81 -25.98 -17.16
N TYR A 186 18.39 -24.86 -16.58
CA TYR A 186 17.77 -24.85 -15.25
C TYR A 186 16.30 -25.16 -15.32
N GLU A 187 15.86 -26.15 -14.53
CA GLU A 187 14.45 -26.45 -14.33
C GLU A 187 13.82 -25.53 -13.29
N LEU A 188 12.57 -25.13 -13.53
CA LEU A 188 11.82 -24.32 -12.58
C LEU A 188 11.35 -25.21 -11.42
N PRO A 189 11.54 -24.80 -10.17
CA PRO A 189 11.21 -25.62 -9.00
C PRO A 189 9.70 -25.77 -8.82
N ALA A 190 9.30 -26.84 -8.13
CA ALA A 190 7.97 -26.94 -7.53
C ALA A 190 7.90 -25.98 -6.34
N LEU A 191 6.79 -25.25 -6.23
CA LEU A 191 6.63 -24.21 -5.22
C LEU A 191 5.66 -24.66 -4.11
N ASN A 192 5.93 -24.19 -2.91
CA ASN A 192 5.02 -24.35 -1.78
C ASN A 192 4.13 -23.11 -1.68
N PRO A 193 2.78 -23.23 -1.75
CA PRO A 193 1.86 -22.10 -1.71
C PRO A 193 1.87 -21.35 -0.37
N ASP A 194 2.33 -21.99 0.71
CA ASP A 194 2.44 -21.39 2.04
C ASP A 194 3.80 -20.73 2.28
N ALA A 195 4.77 -20.89 1.35
CA ALA A 195 6.07 -20.25 1.45
C ALA A 195 5.96 -18.72 1.36
N VAL A 196 6.84 -18.05 2.09
CA VAL A 196 7.02 -16.59 1.94
C VAL A 196 7.43 -16.29 0.51
N ARG A 197 6.65 -15.47 -0.16
CA ARG A 197 6.88 -15.05 -1.54
C ARG A 197 7.25 -13.58 -1.67
N MET A 198 6.83 -12.76 -0.73
CA MET A 198 7.03 -11.31 -0.79
C MET A 198 7.41 -10.76 0.58
N ILE A 199 8.37 -9.84 0.59
CA ILE A 199 8.76 -9.03 1.74
C ILE A 199 8.55 -7.57 1.38
N LEU A 200 7.69 -6.88 2.14
CA LEU A 200 7.44 -5.45 1.99
C LEU A 200 7.89 -4.70 3.22
N TYR A 201 8.66 -3.63 3.05
CA TYR A 201 9.09 -2.79 4.15
C TYR A 201 8.07 -1.70 4.46
N THR A 202 7.72 -1.59 5.74
CA THR A 202 6.88 -0.50 6.26
C THR A 202 7.72 0.41 7.15
N SER A 203 7.38 1.71 7.17
CA SER A 203 7.98 2.64 8.13
C SER A 203 7.46 2.30 9.53
N GLY A 204 8.25 1.54 10.30
CA GLY A 204 7.89 1.17 11.66
C GLY A 204 7.61 2.38 12.56
N THR A 205 6.73 2.18 13.53
CA THR A 205 6.43 3.20 14.56
C THR A 205 7.62 3.48 15.48
N THR A 206 8.62 2.59 15.49
CA THR A 206 9.84 2.65 16.30
C THR A 206 11.03 3.30 15.57
N GLY A 207 10.84 3.82 14.35
CA GLY A 207 11.89 4.46 13.55
C GLY A 207 12.70 3.52 12.65
N ARG A 208 12.70 2.18 12.88
CA ARG A 208 13.28 1.17 11.99
C ARG A 208 12.20 0.61 11.08
N ALA A 209 12.50 0.51 9.78
CA ALA A 209 11.60 -0.15 8.84
C ALA A 209 11.52 -1.66 9.16
N LYS A 210 10.32 -2.25 9.00
CA LYS A 210 10.06 -3.66 9.30
C LYS A 210 9.68 -4.40 8.04
N GLY A 211 10.27 -5.58 7.82
CA GLY A 211 9.94 -6.45 6.70
C GLY A 211 8.70 -7.31 7.00
N VAL A 212 7.62 -7.05 6.28
CA VAL A 212 6.33 -7.78 6.38
C VAL A 212 6.36 -8.96 5.44
N LEU A 213 6.05 -10.17 5.95
CA LEU A 213 6.10 -11.42 5.19
C LEU A 213 4.72 -11.81 4.66
N HIS A 214 4.61 -12.05 3.35
CA HIS A 214 3.42 -12.60 2.72
C HIS A 214 3.70 -13.87 1.92
N SER A 215 2.79 -14.87 1.98
CA SER A 215 2.83 -16.09 1.15
C SER A 215 2.04 -15.93 -0.14
N HIS A 216 2.09 -16.94 -1.02
CA HIS A 216 1.15 -17.02 -2.14
C HIS A 216 -0.28 -17.04 -1.63
N ASN A 217 -0.56 -17.83 -0.59
CA ASN A 217 -1.90 -18.02 -0.06
C ASN A 217 -2.45 -16.78 0.66
N SER A 218 -1.64 -16.02 1.41
CA SER A 218 -2.14 -14.78 2.02
C SER A 218 -2.55 -13.75 0.97
N ILE A 219 -1.80 -13.65 -0.13
CA ILE A 219 -2.15 -12.77 -1.25
C ILE A 219 -3.33 -13.33 -2.06
N HIS A 220 -3.39 -14.66 -2.27
CA HIS A 220 -4.55 -15.26 -2.95
C HIS A 220 -5.86 -14.94 -2.21
N ALA A 221 -5.90 -15.08 -0.88
CA ALA A 221 -7.06 -14.71 -0.07
C ALA A 221 -7.43 -13.22 -0.24
N LEU A 222 -6.42 -12.33 -0.27
CA LEU A 222 -6.63 -10.91 -0.53
C LEU A 222 -7.31 -10.67 -1.89
N ILE A 223 -6.88 -11.37 -2.94
CA ILE A 223 -7.47 -11.22 -4.27
C ILE A 223 -8.88 -11.84 -4.36
N CYS A 224 -9.14 -12.95 -3.66
CA CYS A 224 -10.50 -13.47 -3.52
C CYS A 224 -11.45 -12.42 -2.92
N GLN A 225 -11.00 -11.68 -1.91
CA GLN A 225 -11.78 -10.59 -1.30
C GLN A 225 -12.08 -9.46 -2.30
N ILE A 226 -11.11 -9.09 -3.14
CA ILE A 226 -11.32 -8.09 -4.22
C ILE A 226 -12.37 -8.61 -5.21
N ARG A 227 -12.28 -9.87 -5.65
CA ARG A 227 -13.26 -10.51 -6.51
C ARG A 227 -14.68 -10.41 -5.94
N ASP A 228 -14.81 -10.73 -4.65
CA ASP A 228 -16.13 -10.90 -4.02
C ASP A 228 -16.79 -9.57 -3.65
N HIS A 229 -16.01 -8.48 -3.53
CA HIS A 229 -16.51 -7.20 -3.00
C HIS A 229 -16.34 -5.99 -3.93
N TRP A 230 -15.43 -6.04 -4.89
CA TRP A 230 -15.09 -4.86 -5.69
C TRP A 230 -15.63 -4.89 -7.12
N LEU A 231 -16.69 -5.64 -7.37
CA LEU A 231 -17.38 -5.69 -8.66
C LEU A 231 -16.45 -6.07 -9.83
N ALA A 232 -15.32 -6.74 -9.54
CA ALA A 232 -14.32 -7.09 -10.54
C ALA A 232 -14.73 -8.35 -11.30
N GLU A 233 -14.75 -8.27 -12.62
CA GLU A 233 -15.11 -9.34 -13.55
C GLU A 233 -13.96 -9.58 -14.54
N PRO A 234 -13.87 -10.80 -15.13
CA PRO A 234 -12.94 -11.05 -16.22
C PRO A 234 -13.13 -10.05 -17.37
N GLY A 235 -12.03 -9.47 -17.85
CA GLY A 235 -12.04 -8.42 -18.88
C GLY A 235 -12.06 -6.99 -18.34
N ASP A 236 -12.29 -6.78 -17.04
CA ASP A 236 -12.14 -5.46 -16.42
C ASP A 236 -10.69 -4.95 -16.47
N ARG A 237 -10.53 -3.65 -16.41
CA ARG A 237 -9.22 -2.99 -16.49
C ARG A 237 -8.96 -2.10 -15.29
N PHE A 238 -7.87 -2.39 -14.59
CA PHE A 238 -7.41 -1.59 -13.45
C PHE A 238 -6.42 -0.53 -13.93
N LEU A 239 -6.72 0.75 -13.72
CA LEU A 239 -5.70 1.80 -13.79
C LEU A 239 -4.83 1.71 -12.54
N VAL A 240 -3.52 1.59 -12.70
CA VAL A 240 -2.55 1.37 -11.61
C VAL A 240 -1.55 2.52 -11.53
N PRO A 241 -1.90 3.65 -10.89
CA PRO A 241 -0.96 4.73 -10.60
C PRO A 241 -0.21 4.53 -9.29
N SER A 242 -0.75 3.73 -8.35
CA SER A 242 -0.12 3.46 -7.06
C SER A 242 1.21 2.73 -7.23
N PRO A 243 2.28 3.14 -6.52
CA PRO A 243 3.60 2.54 -6.68
C PRO A 243 3.59 1.03 -6.39
N ILE A 244 4.18 0.24 -7.28
CA ILE A 244 4.31 -1.22 -7.13
C ILE A 244 5.24 -1.65 -5.99
N GLY A 245 5.98 -0.73 -5.38
CA GLY A 245 6.71 -0.95 -4.13
C GLY A 245 5.80 -1.00 -2.89
N HIS A 246 4.51 -0.67 -3.01
CA HIS A 246 3.48 -0.87 -2.01
C HIS A 246 2.56 -2.02 -2.40
N ILE A 247 1.98 -2.71 -1.39
CA ILE A 247 1.05 -3.81 -1.64
C ILE A 247 -0.14 -3.37 -2.50
N GLY A 248 -0.68 -2.17 -2.25
CA GLY A 248 -1.80 -1.59 -3.01
C GLY A 248 -1.47 -1.20 -4.46
N GLY A 249 -0.19 -1.23 -4.87
CA GLY A 249 0.23 -1.11 -6.28
C GLY A 249 0.50 -2.47 -6.89
N SER A 250 1.31 -3.31 -6.19
CA SER A 250 1.75 -4.61 -6.71
C SER A 250 0.60 -5.56 -7.01
N ILE A 251 -0.41 -5.65 -6.12
CA ILE A 251 -1.53 -6.60 -6.31
C ILE A 251 -2.39 -6.26 -7.54
N TYR A 252 -2.62 -4.98 -7.82
CA TYR A 252 -3.39 -4.58 -9.01
C TYR A 252 -2.58 -4.73 -10.30
N ALA A 253 -1.26 -4.54 -10.22
CA ALA A 253 -0.36 -4.70 -11.35
C ALA A 253 -0.11 -6.17 -11.72
N PHE A 254 0.04 -7.07 -10.73
CA PHE A 254 0.60 -8.39 -10.95
C PHE A 254 -0.36 -9.55 -10.60
N GLU A 255 -1.20 -9.40 -9.56
CA GLU A 255 -2.06 -10.46 -9.05
C GLU A 255 -3.45 -10.46 -9.71
N CYS A 256 -4.13 -9.31 -9.68
CA CYS A 256 -5.48 -9.19 -10.23
C CYS A 256 -5.57 -9.62 -11.70
N PRO A 257 -4.60 -9.27 -12.59
CA PRO A 257 -4.66 -9.73 -13.99
C PRO A 257 -4.65 -11.25 -14.13
N LEU A 258 -3.91 -11.95 -13.28
CA LEU A 258 -3.81 -13.41 -13.34
C LEU A 258 -4.98 -14.12 -12.65
N LEU A 259 -5.34 -13.66 -11.44
CA LEU A 259 -6.31 -14.35 -10.59
C LEU A 259 -7.77 -13.97 -10.90
N LEU A 260 -8.01 -12.77 -11.43
CA LEU A 260 -9.35 -12.26 -11.75
C LEU A 260 -9.63 -12.20 -13.25
N GLY A 261 -8.64 -12.45 -14.10
CA GLY A 261 -8.81 -12.32 -15.54
C GLY A 261 -8.89 -10.87 -16.03
N THR A 262 -8.40 -9.92 -15.25
CA THR A 262 -8.42 -8.48 -15.58
C THR A 262 -7.18 -8.06 -16.39
N THR A 263 -7.06 -6.77 -16.70
CA THR A 263 -5.87 -6.17 -17.32
C THR A 263 -5.39 -5.03 -16.45
N ALA A 264 -4.09 -4.94 -16.18
CA ALA A 264 -3.49 -3.78 -15.53
C ALA A 264 -3.04 -2.75 -16.57
N VAL A 265 -3.52 -1.52 -16.44
CA VAL A 265 -3.07 -0.35 -17.20
C VAL A 265 -2.10 0.42 -16.30
N LEU A 266 -0.81 0.30 -16.59
CA LEU A 266 0.25 0.82 -15.75
C LEU A 266 0.47 2.31 -16.00
N MET A 267 0.70 3.05 -14.94
CA MET A 267 1.04 4.46 -15.00
C MET A 267 2.31 4.68 -14.16
N ASP A 268 3.43 4.99 -14.80
CA ASP A 268 4.74 5.13 -14.14
C ASP A 268 4.88 6.42 -13.33
N ARG A 269 4.08 7.42 -13.69
CA ARG A 269 4.01 8.72 -13.01
C ARG A 269 2.57 9.20 -12.97
N TRP A 270 2.13 9.54 -11.77
CA TRP A 270 0.81 10.15 -11.62
C TRP A 270 0.72 11.51 -12.32
N ASN A 271 -0.25 11.63 -13.18
CA ASN A 271 -0.76 12.86 -13.78
C ASN A 271 -2.25 12.69 -13.97
N ALA A 272 -3.06 13.54 -13.37
CA ALA A 272 -4.50 13.38 -13.36
C ALA A 272 -5.15 13.56 -14.74
N ASP A 273 -4.64 14.48 -15.56
CA ASP A 273 -5.15 14.69 -16.91
C ASP A 273 -4.84 13.50 -17.84
N ASP A 274 -3.66 12.89 -17.66
CA ASP A 274 -3.29 11.68 -18.40
C ASP A 274 -4.05 10.46 -17.88
N ALA A 275 -4.33 10.37 -16.58
CA ALA A 275 -5.17 9.32 -15.99
C ALA A 275 -6.60 9.35 -16.59
N VAL A 276 -7.21 10.54 -16.71
CA VAL A 276 -8.52 10.71 -17.33
C VAL A 276 -8.51 10.27 -18.80
N LYS A 277 -7.46 10.63 -19.57
CA LYS A 277 -7.30 10.17 -20.97
C LYS A 277 -7.17 8.64 -21.04
N LEU A 278 -6.33 8.03 -20.18
CA LEU A 278 -6.13 6.58 -20.14
C LEU A 278 -7.41 5.83 -19.77
N VAL A 279 -8.22 6.34 -18.82
CA VAL A 279 -9.52 5.75 -18.50
C VAL A 279 -10.41 5.70 -19.73
N GLY A 280 -10.47 6.77 -20.52
CA GLY A 280 -11.26 6.81 -21.75
C GLY A 280 -10.68 5.93 -22.85
N ALA A 281 -9.38 6.03 -23.13
CA ALA A 281 -8.71 5.35 -24.21
C ALA A 281 -8.63 3.83 -24.02
N GLU A 282 -8.31 3.40 -22.80
CA GLU A 282 -8.16 1.98 -22.45
C GLU A 282 -9.46 1.38 -21.86
N GLY A 283 -10.50 2.18 -21.64
CA GLY A 283 -11.74 1.71 -21.02
C GLY A 283 -11.53 1.18 -19.60
N CYS A 284 -10.73 1.88 -18.78
CA CYS A 284 -10.48 1.45 -17.41
C CYS A 284 -11.78 1.46 -16.60
N THR A 285 -11.98 0.38 -15.84
CA THR A 285 -13.19 0.13 -15.05
C THR A 285 -12.96 0.30 -13.55
N HIS A 286 -11.73 0.10 -13.09
CA HIS A 286 -11.36 0.10 -11.68
C HIS A 286 -10.15 0.97 -11.42
N MET A 287 -10.15 1.62 -10.28
CA MET A 287 -8.97 2.28 -9.72
C MET A 287 -9.01 2.21 -8.20
N ALA A 288 -7.84 2.00 -7.58
CA ALA A 288 -7.67 2.11 -6.16
C ALA A 288 -6.47 3.02 -5.85
N GLY A 289 -6.61 3.90 -4.85
CA GLY A 289 -5.54 4.82 -4.52
C GLY A 289 -5.84 5.70 -3.32
N ALA A 290 -4.86 6.54 -2.98
CA ALA A 290 -4.97 7.49 -1.88
C ALA A 290 -5.84 8.70 -2.25
N THR A 291 -6.26 9.45 -1.24
CA THR A 291 -7.11 10.65 -1.35
C THR A 291 -6.69 11.63 -2.44
N PRO A 292 -5.39 11.98 -2.61
CA PRO A 292 -4.99 12.90 -3.66
C PRO A 292 -5.26 12.40 -5.08
N PHE A 293 -5.26 11.09 -5.31
CA PHE A 293 -5.59 10.54 -6.63
C PHE A 293 -7.05 10.78 -6.98
N LEU A 294 -7.97 10.57 -6.04
CA LEU A 294 -9.39 10.81 -6.25
C LEU A 294 -9.68 12.29 -6.48
N GLU A 295 -9.13 13.16 -5.62
CA GLU A 295 -9.34 14.61 -5.69
C GLU A 295 -8.87 15.18 -7.03
N GLN A 296 -7.64 14.85 -7.42
CA GLN A 296 -7.05 15.37 -8.66
C GLN A 296 -7.72 14.78 -9.90
N MET A 297 -8.12 13.48 -9.86
CA MET A 297 -8.83 12.84 -10.96
C MET A 297 -10.23 13.44 -11.16
N LEU A 298 -10.94 13.72 -10.07
CA LEU A 298 -12.24 14.41 -10.13
C LEU A 298 -12.09 15.79 -10.78
N ALA A 299 -11.14 16.59 -10.32
CA ALA A 299 -10.88 17.92 -10.89
C ALA A 299 -10.47 17.86 -12.36
N ALA A 300 -9.65 16.88 -12.76
CA ALA A 300 -9.25 16.68 -14.16
C ALA A 300 -10.42 16.23 -15.03
N ALA A 301 -11.27 15.33 -14.54
CA ALA A 301 -12.47 14.89 -15.25
C ALA A 301 -13.47 16.04 -15.47
N GLN A 302 -13.63 16.92 -14.48
CA GLN A 302 -14.44 18.13 -14.58
C GLN A 302 -13.90 19.09 -15.65
N ARG A 303 -12.57 19.35 -15.65
CA ARG A 303 -11.93 20.18 -16.68
C ARG A 303 -12.09 19.59 -18.08
N ALA A 304 -11.97 18.28 -18.21
CA ALA A 304 -12.14 17.57 -19.49
C ALA A 304 -13.59 17.39 -19.93
N GLY A 305 -14.57 17.75 -19.10
CA GLY A 305 -16.00 17.60 -19.39
C GLY A 305 -16.45 16.13 -19.51
N THR A 306 -15.71 15.19 -18.93
CA THR A 306 -16.04 13.75 -18.95
C THR A 306 -16.50 13.27 -17.58
N ARG A 307 -17.49 12.39 -17.55
CA ARG A 307 -18.00 11.74 -16.34
C ARG A 307 -17.43 10.33 -16.14
N LEU A 308 -16.36 9.98 -16.88
CA LEU A 308 -15.68 8.67 -16.84
C LEU A 308 -16.65 7.48 -16.95
N PRO A 309 -17.38 7.33 -18.08
CA PRO A 309 -18.49 6.39 -18.19
C PRO A 309 -18.08 4.91 -18.07
N THR A 310 -16.82 4.57 -18.29
CA THR A 310 -16.31 3.19 -18.14
C THR A 310 -15.99 2.82 -16.71
N LEU A 311 -15.71 3.81 -15.84
CA LEU A 311 -15.32 3.57 -14.45
C LEU A 311 -16.50 2.97 -13.66
N LYS A 312 -16.29 1.77 -13.10
CA LYS A 312 -17.26 1.05 -12.26
C LYS A 312 -17.03 1.31 -10.78
N LEU A 313 -15.75 1.39 -10.38
CA LEU A 313 -15.37 1.47 -8.97
C LEU A 313 -14.10 2.33 -8.78
N PHE A 314 -14.17 3.24 -7.82
CA PHE A 314 -12.99 3.89 -7.24
C PHE A 314 -12.92 3.60 -5.74
N VAL A 315 -11.84 2.92 -5.33
CA VAL A 315 -11.59 2.60 -3.92
C VAL A 315 -10.54 3.56 -3.36
N CYS A 316 -10.92 4.32 -2.34
CA CYS A 316 -10.06 5.32 -1.70
C CYS A 316 -9.61 4.85 -0.32
N GLY A 317 -8.30 4.89 -0.05
CA GLY A 317 -7.76 4.46 1.24
C GLY A 317 -6.29 4.80 1.44
N GLY A 318 -5.71 4.33 2.55
CA GLY A 318 -4.28 4.54 2.87
C GLY A 318 -3.96 5.90 3.52
N ALA A 319 -4.90 6.84 3.52
CA ALA A 319 -4.82 8.14 4.21
C ALA A 319 -6.22 8.53 4.68
N SER A 320 -6.34 9.67 5.41
CA SER A 320 -7.64 10.23 5.74
C SER A 320 -8.40 10.64 4.46
N VAL A 321 -9.67 10.25 4.37
CA VAL A 321 -10.52 10.50 3.21
C VAL A 321 -11.73 11.32 3.66
N PRO A 322 -11.87 12.59 3.22
CA PRO A 322 -13.03 13.40 3.57
C PRO A 322 -14.33 12.80 3.01
N PRO A 323 -15.39 12.65 3.82
CA PRO A 323 -16.70 12.20 3.34
C PRO A 323 -17.27 13.03 2.19
N SER A 324 -17.04 14.34 2.22
CA SER A 324 -17.48 15.26 1.17
C SER A 324 -16.87 14.95 -0.19
N LEU A 325 -15.58 14.55 -0.22
CA LEU A 325 -14.90 14.16 -1.46
C LEU A 325 -15.55 12.92 -2.08
N ILE A 326 -15.85 11.90 -1.28
CA ILE A 326 -16.53 10.67 -1.74
C ILE A 326 -17.89 11.02 -2.33
N ARG A 327 -18.72 11.83 -1.61
CA ARG A 327 -20.05 12.26 -2.11
C ARG A 327 -19.95 13.04 -3.41
N THR A 328 -19.02 13.99 -3.48
CA THR A 328 -18.83 14.81 -4.69
C THR A 328 -18.39 13.97 -5.88
N ALA A 329 -17.44 13.06 -5.69
CA ALA A 329 -16.97 12.17 -6.74
C ALA A 329 -18.07 11.19 -7.20
N ALA A 330 -18.81 10.58 -6.26
CA ALA A 330 -19.91 9.67 -6.58
C ALA A 330 -21.06 10.37 -7.33
N ALA A 331 -21.35 11.62 -7.00
CA ALA A 331 -22.37 12.42 -7.72
C ALA A 331 -21.90 12.86 -9.11
N TYR A 332 -20.60 13.04 -9.29
CA TYR A 332 -20.04 13.50 -10.55
C TYR A 332 -19.81 12.37 -11.56
N PHE A 333 -19.17 11.27 -11.16
CA PHE A 333 -18.92 10.13 -12.06
C PHE A 333 -20.23 9.50 -12.51
N GLU A 334 -20.27 9.02 -13.76
CA GLU A 334 -21.53 8.60 -14.38
C GLU A 334 -22.17 7.39 -13.68
N ARG A 335 -21.35 6.38 -13.35
CA ARG A 335 -21.83 5.13 -12.74
C ARG A 335 -20.89 4.56 -11.67
N ALA A 336 -19.76 5.21 -11.45
CA ALA A 336 -18.76 4.66 -10.53
C ALA A 336 -19.28 4.68 -9.09
N VAL A 337 -19.16 3.54 -8.41
CA VAL A 337 -19.20 3.50 -6.96
C VAL A 337 -17.88 4.08 -6.44
N VAL A 338 -17.96 5.02 -5.52
CA VAL A 338 -16.79 5.60 -4.85
C VAL A 338 -16.89 5.28 -3.37
N THR A 339 -15.92 4.56 -2.83
CA THR A 339 -15.98 4.07 -1.45
C THR A 339 -14.66 4.19 -0.73
N ARG A 340 -14.70 4.17 0.60
CA ARG A 340 -13.53 4.17 1.46
C ARG A 340 -13.21 2.77 1.95
N VAL A 341 -11.93 2.50 2.18
CA VAL A 341 -11.43 1.26 2.79
C VAL A 341 -10.32 1.55 3.78
N TYR A 342 -10.16 0.66 4.74
CA TYR A 342 -9.05 0.66 5.68
C TYR A 342 -8.22 -0.62 5.52
N GLY A 343 -6.91 -0.50 5.70
CA GLY A 343 -5.97 -1.61 5.71
C GLY A 343 -4.53 -1.16 5.87
N SER A 344 -3.66 -2.08 6.12
CA SER A 344 -2.21 -1.89 6.23
C SER A 344 -1.48 -2.92 5.37
N THR A 345 -0.16 -2.84 5.30
CA THR A 345 0.65 -3.90 4.66
C THR A 345 0.51 -5.22 5.42
N GLU A 346 0.35 -5.17 6.72
CA GLU A 346 0.23 -6.33 7.62
C GLU A 346 -1.12 -7.05 7.48
N VAL A 347 -2.22 -6.29 7.33
CA VAL A 347 -3.56 -6.82 7.09
C VAL A 347 -4.19 -6.02 5.94
N PRO A 348 -3.87 -6.38 4.69
CA PRO A 348 -4.33 -5.63 3.52
C PRO A 348 -5.85 -5.71 3.37
N ILE A 349 -6.46 -4.58 2.99
CA ILE A 349 -7.91 -4.47 2.81
C ILE A 349 -8.63 -5.10 4.01
N THR A 350 -8.36 -4.59 5.21
CA THR A 350 -9.00 -5.03 6.45
C THR A 350 -10.51 -4.82 6.37
N THR A 351 -10.94 -3.70 5.75
CA THR A 351 -12.33 -3.43 5.37
C THR A 351 -12.47 -3.34 3.86
N VAL A 352 -13.63 -3.74 3.32
CA VAL A 352 -13.85 -3.85 1.87
C VAL A 352 -14.61 -2.68 1.25
N GLY A 353 -14.98 -1.68 2.06
CA GLY A 353 -15.83 -0.58 1.62
C GLY A 353 -17.32 -0.96 1.58
N ALA A 354 -18.11 -0.02 1.15
CA ALA A 354 -19.54 -0.17 0.89
C ALA A 354 -19.76 0.02 -0.62
N THR A 355 -20.15 -1.05 -1.31
CA THR A 355 -20.28 -1.08 -2.78
C THR A 355 -21.71 -1.27 -3.27
N GLY A 356 -22.67 -1.40 -2.33
CA GLY A 356 -24.11 -1.45 -2.65
C GLY A 356 -24.62 -0.11 -3.19
N ARG A 357 -25.54 -0.14 -4.15
CA ARG A 357 -26.11 1.09 -4.75
C ARG A 357 -26.84 1.97 -3.75
N ASP A 358 -27.47 1.36 -2.74
CA ASP A 358 -28.25 2.06 -1.70
C ASP A 358 -27.39 2.39 -0.47
N ASP A 359 -26.09 2.11 -0.50
CA ASP A 359 -25.16 2.19 0.63
C ASP A 359 -24.22 3.41 0.55
N GLY A 360 -24.63 4.43 -0.19
CA GLY A 360 -23.81 5.63 -0.46
C GLY A 360 -23.44 6.42 0.80
N ALA A 361 -24.27 6.39 1.84
CA ALA A 361 -23.98 7.02 3.12
C ALA A 361 -22.78 6.32 3.80
N HIS A 362 -22.82 5.00 3.96
CA HIS A 362 -21.70 4.25 4.53
C HIS A 362 -20.43 4.31 3.66
N ALA A 363 -20.57 4.35 2.33
CA ALA A 363 -19.43 4.52 1.43
C ALA A 363 -18.68 5.83 1.68
N ALA A 364 -19.40 6.90 2.05
CA ALA A 364 -18.82 8.22 2.34
C ALA A 364 -18.39 8.38 3.81
N ASP A 365 -19.22 7.93 4.75
CA ASP A 365 -19.08 8.27 6.17
C ASP A 365 -18.31 7.24 6.97
N THR A 366 -18.03 6.05 6.40
CA THR A 366 -17.30 4.99 7.07
C THR A 366 -16.05 4.57 6.30
N ASP A 367 -15.13 3.89 6.95
CA ASP A 367 -13.97 3.26 6.30
C ASP A 367 -14.30 1.82 5.85
N GLY A 368 -15.60 1.52 5.67
CA GLY A 368 -16.11 0.25 5.18
C GLY A 368 -16.41 -0.77 6.28
N ARG A 369 -16.82 -1.96 5.84
CA ARG A 369 -17.14 -3.10 6.72
C ARG A 369 -16.06 -4.17 6.64
N PRO A 370 -15.92 -5.04 7.66
CA PRO A 370 -15.03 -6.18 7.59
C PRO A 370 -15.24 -7.01 6.32
N GLY A 371 -14.13 -7.41 5.70
CA GLY A 371 -14.13 -8.39 4.61
C GLY A 371 -13.84 -9.80 5.14
N LEU A 372 -12.68 -10.34 4.77
CA LEU A 372 -12.18 -11.61 5.31
C LEU A 372 -11.57 -11.47 6.71
N ALA A 373 -11.21 -10.27 7.12
CA ALA A 373 -10.64 -10.02 8.43
C ALA A 373 -11.73 -10.07 9.51
N GLU A 374 -11.45 -10.81 10.57
CA GLU A 374 -12.13 -10.68 11.86
C GLU A 374 -11.55 -9.45 12.56
N ILE A 375 -12.40 -8.53 13.02
CA ILE A 375 -11.99 -7.30 13.68
C ILE A 375 -12.60 -7.25 15.07
N LYS A 376 -11.77 -6.91 16.06
CA LYS A 376 -12.21 -6.50 17.39
C LYS A 376 -11.61 -5.15 17.75
N LEU A 377 -12.35 -4.34 18.48
CA LEU A 377 -11.86 -3.12 19.09
C LEU A 377 -11.48 -3.41 20.55
N VAL A 378 -10.24 -3.11 20.92
CA VAL A 378 -9.74 -3.31 22.27
C VAL A 378 -9.60 -1.96 22.94
N ASP A 379 -10.11 -1.85 24.16
CA ASP A 379 -10.01 -0.62 24.95
C ASP A 379 -8.58 -0.11 25.01
N HIS A 380 -8.41 1.15 24.76
CA HIS A 380 -7.13 1.83 24.78
C HIS A 380 -7.26 3.15 25.57
N ASN A 381 -6.41 3.34 26.58
CA ASN A 381 -6.48 4.49 27.50
C ASN A 381 -6.42 5.86 26.80
N ALA A 382 -5.84 5.94 25.60
CA ALA A 382 -5.76 7.15 24.80
C ALA A 382 -6.91 7.26 23.78
N ALA A 383 -7.84 6.29 23.72
CA ALA A 383 -8.95 6.34 22.79
C ALA A 383 -10.05 7.31 23.25
N PRO A 384 -10.74 8.02 22.33
CA PRO A 384 -12.00 8.69 22.63
C PRO A 384 -13.03 7.71 23.20
N ALA A 385 -13.99 8.20 23.97
CA ALA A 385 -15.07 7.36 24.51
C ALA A 385 -15.81 6.62 23.38
N GLY A 386 -15.97 5.29 23.52
CA GLY A 386 -16.60 4.43 22.52
C GLY A 386 -15.70 3.99 21.35
N ALA A 387 -14.42 4.37 21.36
CA ALA A 387 -13.42 3.90 20.39
C ALA A 387 -12.45 2.92 21.06
N GLY A 388 -11.81 2.08 20.21
CA GLY A 388 -10.79 1.13 20.64
C GLY A 388 -9.72 0.92 19.60
N GLU A 389 -8.62 0.26 19.99
CA GLU A 389 -7.57 -0.16 19.04
C GLU A 389 -8.11 -1.26 18.13
N ILE A 390 -7.94 -1.07 16.84
CA ILE A 390 -8.27 -2.10 15.85
C ILE A 390 -7.29 -3.26 15.99
N CYS A 391 -7.82 -4.42 16.36
CA CYS A 391 -7.09 -5.69 16.30
C CYS A 391 -7.73 -6.55 15.21
N ALA A 392 -6.93 -6.99 14.23
CA ALA A 392 -7.44 -7.67 13.04
C ALA A 392 -6.72 -9.01 12.78
N ARG A 393 -7.48 -10.01 12.31
CA ARG A 393 -6.99 -11.35 12.00
C ARG A 393 -7.71 -11.88 10.77
N GLY A 394 -7.00 -12.55 9.85
CA GLY A 394 -7.63 -13.12 8.67
C GLY A 394 -6.68 -13.91 7.78
N PRO A 395 -7.19 -14.62 6.76
CA PRO A 395 -6.36 -15.44 5.87
C PRO A 395 -5.42 -14.61 4.98
N GLN A 396 -5.72 -13.31 4.78
CA GLN A 396 -4.90 -12.38 3.99
C GLN A 396 -3.80 -11.68 4.79
N MET A 397 -3.75 -11.87 6.12
CA MET A 397 -2.78 -11.19 6.97
C MET A 397 -1.35 -11.69 6.76
N LEU A 398 -0.39 -10.90 7.25
CA LEU A 398 1.02 -11.25 7.25
C LEU A 398 1.30 -12.59 7.95
N LEU A 399 2.40 -13.22 7.54
CA LEU A 399 2.97 -14.40 8.22
C LEU A 399 3.97 -14.02 9.33
N GLY A 400 3.88 -12.82 9.85
CA GLY A 400 4.81 -12.23 10.81
C GLY A 400 5.78 -11.26 10.13
N TYR A 401 6.59 -10.65 10.96
CA TYR A 401 7.71 -9.83 10.51
C TYR A 401 8.94 -10.71 10.26
N MET A 402 9.85 -10.18 9.46
CA MET A 402 11.11 -10.84 9.13
C MET A 402 11.94 -11.16 10.39
N HIS A 403 11.93 -10.25 11.36
CA HIS A 403 12.58 -10.42 12.66
C HIS A 403 11.56 -10.80 13.75
N PRO A 404 11.77 -11.92 14.45
CA PRO A 404 10.85 -12.40 15.51
C PRO A 404 10.57 -11.40 16.63
N GLU A 405 11.54 -10.57 16.96
CA GLU A 405 11.42 -9.54 17.98
C GLU A 405 10.39 -8.46 17.60
N ASP A 406 10.16 -8.24 16.32
CA ASP A 406 9.15 -7.29 15.84
C ASP A 406 7.71 -7.82 16.00
N ASP A 407 7.56 -9.15 16.17
CA ASP A 407 6.26 -9.79 16.46
C ASP A 407 5.83 -9.66 17.93
N ALA A 408 6.75 -9.48 18.85
CA ALA A 408 6.53 -9.66 20.29
C ALA A 408 5.36 -8.85 20.87
N ASN A 409 5.15 -7.62 20.36
CA ASN A 409 4.06 -6.73 20.78
C ASN A 409 3.06 -6.43 19.65
N ALA A 410 3.25 -7.07 18.48
CA ALA A 410 2.43 -6.83 17.30
C ALA A 410 1.16 -7.70 17.27
N PHE A 411 1.12 -8.75 18.10
CA PHE A 411 -0.01 -9.68 18.13
C PHE A 411 -0.47 -9.90 19.59
N ASP A 412 -1.76 -10.11 19.74
CA ASP A 412 -2.30 -10.56 21.03
C ASP A 412 -2.24 -12.10 21.19
N SER A 413 -2.72 -12.61 22.33
CA SER A 413 -2.72 -14.04 22.64
C SER A 413 -3.63 -14.88 21.74
N GLU A 414 -4.60 -14.27 21.05
CA GLU A 414 -5.52 -14.92 20.12
C GLU A 414 -5.05 -14.80 18.67
N GLY A 415 -3.87 -14.20 18.43
CA GLY A 415 -3.26 -14.04 17.11
C GLY A 415 -3.82 -12.88 16.28
N TYR A 416 -4.56 -11.93 16.88
CA TYR A 416 -4.92 -10.69 16.25
C TYR A 416 -3.73 -9.76 16.15
N PHE A 417 -3.54 -9.18 14.98
CA PHE A 417 -2.56 -8.12 14.77
C PHE A 417 -3.07 -6.80 15.34
N ARG A 418 -2.28 -6.16 16.17
CA ARG A 418 -2.54 -4.85 16.78
C ARG A 418 -2.08 -3.76 15.83
N THR A 419 -3.02 -3.02 15.27
CA THR A 419 -2.72 -2.06 14.21
C THR A 419 -2.14 -0.74 14.73
N GLY A 420 -2.38 -0.41 16.00
CA GLY A 420 -2.10 0.90 16.59
C GLY A 420 -3.04 1.99 16.07
N ASP A 421 -4.01 1.66 15.23
CA ASP A 421 -5.05 2.58 14.76
C ASP A 421 -6.32 2.44 15.62
N LEU A 422 -7.00 3.54 15.87
CA LEU A 422 -8.21 3.61 16.68
C LEU A 422 -9.43 3.73 15.79
N ALA A 423 -10.53 3.08 16.19
CA ALA A 423 -11.78 3.15 15.46
C ALA A 423 -12.98 3.01 16.37
N GLN A 424 -14.16 3.29 15.82
CA GLN A 424 -15.46 3.01 16.41
C GLN A 424 -16.35 2.27 15.41
N TRP A 425 -17.30 1.49 15.92
CA TRP A 425 -18.34 0.87 15.11
C TRP A 425 -19.47 1.85 14.80
N VAL A 426 -20.01 1.75 13.60
CA VAL A 426 -21.22 2.42 13.14
C VAL A 426 -22.20 1.34 12.68
N ASP A 427 -23.44 1.42 13.17
CA ASP A 427 -24.51 0.45 12.87
C ASP A 427 -24.10 -1.02 13.09
N ASP A 428 -23.22 -1.26 14.08
CA ASP A 428 -22.63 -2.56 14.44
C ASP A 428 -21.97 -3.34 13.27
N ALA A 429 -21.77 -2.71 12.13
CA ALA A 429 -21.31 -3.35 10.91
C ALA A 429 -20.18 -2.61 10.19
N TYR A 430 -20.10 -1.29 10.34
CA TYR A 430 -19.13 -0.46 9.64
C TYR A 430 -18.10 0.13 10.60
N LEU A 431 -16.91 0.35 10.12
CA LEU A 431 -15.79 0.89 10.89
C LEU A 431 -15.52 2.34 10.50
N VAL A 432 -15.31 3.20 11.49
CA VAL A 432 -14.78 4.56 11.30
C VAL A 432 -13.46 4.67 12.04
N VAL A 433 -12.37 4.85 11.30
CA VAL A 433 -11.04 5.07 11.87
C VAL A 433 -10.97 6.48 12.45
N THR A 434 -10.77 6.57 13.76
CA THR A 434 -10.78 7.84 14.51
C THR A 434 -9.38 8.42 14.74
N GLY A 435 -8.31 7.66 14.48
CA GLY A 435 -6.94 8.15 14.61
C GLY A 435 -5.93 7.07 14.86
N ARG A 436 -4.75 7.47 15.37
CA ARG A 436 -3.70 6.57 15.83
C ARG A 436 -3.45 6.73 17.32
N ALA A 437 -3.34 5.63 18.02
CA ALA A 437 -3.11 5.61 19.46
C ALA A 437 -1.90 6.48 19.88
N LYS A 438 -0.81 6.38 19.14
CA LYS A 438 0.44 7.14 19.37
C LYS A 438 0.39 8.62 18.97
N ASP A 439 -0.63 9.02 18.22
CA ASP A 439 -0.78 10.41 17.75
C ASP A 439 -1.79 11.20 18.59
N ILE A 440 -2.53 10.53 19.48
CA ILE A 440 -3.45 11.19 20.44
C ILE A 440 -2.65 12.22 21.25
N ILE A 441 -3.19 13.44 21.32
CA ILE A 441 -2.61 14.53 22.07
C ILE A 441 -3.26 14.54 23.47
N ILE A 442 -2.42 14.41 24.50
CA ILE A 442 -2.90 14.37 25.89
C ILE A 442 -2.72 15.76 26.51
N ARG A 443 -3.81 16.52 26.58
CA ARG A 443 -3.82 17.90 27.07
C ARG A 443 -4.64 18.02 28.35
N ASN A 444 -4.02 18.38 29.46
CA ASN A 444 -4.66 18.45 30.79
C ASN A 444 -5.45 17.19 31.16
N GLY A 445 -5.02 16.01 30.71
CA GLY A 445 -5.73 14.75 30.91
C GLY A 445 -6.84 14.44 29.91
N GLU A 446 -7.16 15.39 29.01
CA GLU A 446 -8.10 15.17 27.93
C GLU A 446 -7.41 14.63 26.67
N ASN A 447 -8.03 13.66 26.01
CA ASN A 447 -7.54 13.06 24.79
C ASN A 447 -8.07 13.79 23.56
N ILE A 448 -7.18 14.31 22.73
CA ILE A 448 -7.55 14.98 21.47
C ILE A 448 -7.10 14.08 20.32
N SER A 449 -8.02 13.62 19.50
CA SER A 449 -7.70 12.94 18.25
C SER A 449 -7.31 13.98 17.17
N PRO A 450 -6.07 13.98 16.69
CA PRO A 450 -5.68 14.86 15.58
C PRO A 450 -6.56 14.66 14.35
N LYS A 451 -6.92 13.42 14.03
CA LYS A 451 -7.73 13.11 12.86
C LYS A 451 -9.13 13.73 12.95
N GLU A 452 -9.75 13.67 14.09
CA GLU A 452 -11.09 14.27 14.32
C GLU A 452 -11.08 15.78 14.03
N VAL A 453 -10.03 16.48 14.47
CA VAL A 453 -9.85 17.91 14.23
C VAL A 453 -9.51 18.20 12.77
N GLU A 454 -8.63 17.39 12.17
CA GLU A 454 -8.26 17.48 10.75
C GLU A 454 -9.45 17.28 9.82
N ASP A 455 -10.29 16.26 10.09
CA ASP A 455 -11.47 15.93 9.28
C ASP A 455 -12.50 17.09 9.26
N VAL A 456 -12.59 17.85 10.32
CA VAL A 456 -13.44 19.05 10.37
C VAL A 456 -12.75 20.23 9.68
N LEU A 457 -11.49 20.50 10.00
CA LEU A 457 -10.76 21.67 9.49
C LEU A 457 -10.54 21.63 7.96
N ILE A 458 -10.48 20.46 7.34
CA ILE A 458 -10.37 20.36 5.88
C ILE A 458 -11.59 20.95 5.15
N GLY A 459 -12.72 21.11 5.84
CA GLY A 459 -13.92 21.81 5.37
C GLY A 459 -13.84 23.34 5.44
N HIS A 460 -12.80 23.90 6.06
CA HIS A 460 -12.62 25.34 6.15
C HIS A 460 -12.27 25.94 4.78
N PRO A 461 -12.92 27.06 4.36
CA PRO A 461 -12.75 27.62 3.01
C PRO A 461 -11.31 27.99 2.64
N ASP A 462 -10.50 28.41 3.63
CA ASP A 462 -9.12 28.88 3.40
C ASP A 462 -8.06 27.78 3.57
N ILE A 463 -8.45 26.54 3.90
CA ILE A 463 -7.51 25.42 4.13
C ILE A 463 -7.46 24.52 2.91
N ALA A 464 -6.26 24.34 2.34
CA ALA A 464 -5.98 23.33 1.31
C ALA A 464 -5.56 22.01 1.95
N GLU A 465 -4.66 22.05 2.95
CA GLU A 465 -4.20 20.89 3.69
C GLU A 465 -3.98 21.26 5.16
N VAL A 466 -4.17 20.29 6.05
CA VAL A 466 -3.96 20.47 7.49
C VAL A 466 -3.39 19.20 8.12
N ALA A 467 -2.48 19.41 9.08
CA ALA A 467 -2.00 18.36 9.98
C ALA A 467 -1.99 18.88 11.41
N ILE A 468 -2.60 18.13 12.31
CA ILE A 468 -2.59 18.41 13.75
C ILE A 468 -1.53 17.54 14.41
N VAL A 469 -0.66 18.17 15.21
CA VAL A 469 0.39 17.48 15.96
C VAL A 469 0.43 17.94 17.40
N GLY A 470 0.70 17.02 18.31
CA GLY A 470 1.02 17.35 19.71
C GLY A 470 2.46 17.87 19.83
N LEU A 471 2.62 18.94 20.56
CA LEU A 471 3.91 19.49 20.97
C LEU A 471 3.96 19.54 22.50
N ALA A 472 5.10 19.20 23.08
CA ALA A 472 5.29 19.26 24.53
C ALA A 472 4.99 20.67 25.06
N ASP A 473 4.25 20.74 26.14
CA ASP A 473 3.90 21.98 26.84
C ASP A 473 4.04 21.78 28.36
N PRO A 474 4.87 22.61 29.04
CA PRO A 474 5.13 22.43 30.48
C PRO A 474 3.90 22.58 31.37
N ARG A 475 2.86 23.25 30.90
CA ARG A 475 1.66 23.56 31.67
C ARG A 475 0.53 22.57 31.45
N THR A 476 0.38 22.07 30.22
CA THR A 476 -0.75 21.23 29.81
C THR A 476 -0.36 19.78 29.51
N GLY A 477 0.94 19.44 29.58
CA GLY A 477 1.53 18.18 29.11
C GLY A 477 1.82 18.29 27.61
N GLU A 478 0.79 18.37 26.80
CA GLU A 478 0.89 18.66 25.37
C GLU A 478 -0.06 19.80 24.98
N ARG A 479 0.26 20.46 23.86
CA ARG A 479 -0.62 21.40 23.16
C ARG A 479 -0.85 20.97 21.72
N ALA A 480 -2.01 21.24 21.18
CA ALA A 480 -2.32 20.98 19.78
C ALA A 480 -1.80 22.10 18.88
N CYS A 481 -1.03 21.74 17.86
CA CYS A 481 -0.53 22.66 16.84
C CYS A 481 -1.12 22.25 15.48
N ALA A 482 -1.77 23.20 14.80
CA ALA A 482 -2.25 23.05 13.43
C ALA A 482 -1.17 23.54 12.46
N VAL A 483 -0.68 22.66 11.59
CA VAL A 483 0.18 23.02 10.46
C VAL A 483 -0.68 23.03 9.21
N ILE A 484 -0.81 24.19 8.57
CA ILE A 484 -1.79 24.46 7.52
C ILE A 484 -1.08 24.87 6.24
N VAL A 485 -1.52 24.28 5.12
CA VAL A 485 -1.28 24.79 3.77
C VAL A 485 -2.53 25.57 3.37
N PRO A 486 -2.45 26.90 3.24
CA PRO A 486 -3.63 27.70 2.92
C PRO A 486 -3.96 27.65 1.42
N ARG A 487 -5.24 27.83 1.05
CA ARG A 487 -5.63 28.03 -0.34
C ARG A 487 -5.16 29.37 -0.88
N HIS A 488 -5.18 30.39 -0.02
CA HIS A 488 -4.71 31.74 -0.33
C HIS A 488 -3.99 32.34 0.88
N PRO A 489 -2.87 33.04 0.70
CA PRO A 489 -2.21 33.78 1.78
C PRO A 489 -3.12 34.89 2.35
N PRO A 490 -3.05 35.18 3.67
CA PRO A 490 -2.07 34.66 4.64
C PRO A 490 -2.47 33.34 5.30
N GLY A 491 -3.66 32.80 5.06
CA GLY A 491 -4.22 31.63 5.73
C GLY A 491 -4.90 31.99 7.07
N PRO A 492 -5.64 31.00 7.67
CA PRO A 492 -6.37 31.20 8.90
C PRO A 492 -5.45 31.27 10.14
N ASP A 493 -5.84 32.04 11.14
CA ASP A 493 -5.22 32.09 12.46
C ASP A 493 -6.01 31.24 13.49
N VAL A 494 -5.52 31.21 14.75
CA VAL A 494 -6.16 30.45 15.84
C VAL A 494 -7.61 30.92 16.09
N ALA A 495 -7.87 32.21 15.95
CA ALA A 495 -9.22 32.76 16.18
C ALA A 495 -10.20 32.31 15.08
N SER A 496 -9.77 32.31 13.83
CA SER A 496 -10.51 31.78 12.68
C SER A 496 -10.83 30.29 12.86
N LEU A 497 -9.81 29.48 13.21
CA LEU A 497 -10.00 28.05 13.46
C LEU A 497 -10.99 27.80 14.60
N ARG A 498 -10.88 28.57 15.69
CA ARG A 498 -11.81 28.47 16.82
C ARG A 498 -13.24 28.75 16.38
N GLY A 499 -13.49 29.85 15.70
CA GLY A 499 -14.83 30.20 15.22
C GLY A 499 -15.40 29.15 14.28
N PHE A 500 -14.59 28.58 13.40
CA PHE A 500 -15.01 27.52 12.51
C PHE A 500 -15.34 26.24 13.27
N LEU A 501 -14.45 25.74 14.14
CA LEU A 501 -14.64 24.53 14.93
C LEU A 501 -15.85 24.64 15.87
N ASP A 502 -16.04 25.80 16.52
CA ASP A 502 -17.21 26.09 17.36
C ASP A 502 -18.50 26.02 16.53
N SER A 503 -18.52 26.55 15.30
CA SER A 503 -19.67 26.48 14.38
C SER A 503 -20.02 25.05 13.96
N GLN A 504 -19.03 24.14 13.98
CA GLN A 504 -19.20 22.72 13.70
C GLN A 504 -19.52 21.89 14.98
N GLY A 505 -19.71 22.56 16.13
CA GLY A 505 -20.08 21.91 17.41
C GLY A 505 -18.90 21.16 18.07
N MET A 506 -17.67 21.46 17.71
CA MET A 506 -16.50 20.81 18.31
C MET A 506 -16.20 21.36 19.71
N ALA A 507 -15.85 20.48 20.63
CA ALA A 507 -15.50 20.87 22.01
C ALA A 507 -14.28 21.80 22.02
N THR A 508 -14.35 22.88 22.82
CA THR A 508 -13.34 23.95 22.88
C THR A 508 -11.94 23.45 23.22
N PHE A 509 -11.80 22.37 24.02
CA PHE A 509 -10.50 21.83 24.38
C PHE A 509 -9.75 21.19 23.19
N LYS A 510 -10.45 20.85 22.11
CA LYS A 510 -9.90 20.28 20.87
C LYS A 510 -9.37 21.34 19.90
N VAL A 511 -9.65 22.62 20.15
CA VAL A 511 -9.19 23.73 19.30
C VAL A 511 -7.67 23.83 19.39
N PRO A 512 -6.95 23.85 18.25
CA PRO A 512 -5.50 24.05 18.26
C PRO A 512 -5.11 25.40 18.90
N GLU A 513 -4.05 25.37 19.70
CA GLU A 513 -3.54 26.56 20.41
C GLU A 513 -2.47 27.30 19.60
N GLN A 514 -1.96 26.64 18.58
CA GLN A 514 -0.93 27.19 17.69
C GLN A 514 -1.29 26.87 16.25
N VAL A 515 -1.04 27.86 15.37
CA VAL A 515 -1.13 27.70 13.91
C VAL A 515 0.23 28.02 13.31
N VAL A 516 0.67 27.17 12.38
CA VAL A 516 1.88 27.39 11.59
C VAL A 516 1.52 27.20 10.11
N ILE A 517 1.85 28.18 9.30
CA ILE A 517 1.58 28.15 7.87
C ILE A 517 2.82 27.61 7.14
N TRP A 518 2.60 26.62 6.29
CA TRP A 518 3.62 26.02 5.41
C TRP A 518 3.16 26.04 3.96
N ASP A 519 4.11 25.98 3.03
CA ASP A 519 3.81 25.88 1.59
C ASP A 519 3.39 24.45 1.18
N ALA A 520 3.83 23.43 1.90
CA ALA A 520 3.48 22.04 1.68
C ALA A 520 3.69 21.20 2.96
N LEU A 521 2.88 20.16 3.15
CA LEU A 521 3.10 19.15 4.18
C LEU A 521 4.05 18.05 3.68
N PRO A 522 4.98 17.55 4.54
CA PRO A 522 5.81 16.40 4.19
C PRO A 522 4.94 15.15 4.05
N LYS A 523 5.06 14.47 2.90
CA LYS A 523 4.30 13.26 2.57
C LYS A 523 5.21 12.16 2.06
N ASN A 524 4.80 10.91 2.25
CA ASN A 524 5.41 9.78 1.57
C ASN A 524 4.84 9.63 0.14
N ASP A 525 5.38 8.66 -0.63
CA ASP A 525 4.96 8.41 -2.02
C ASP A 525 3.48 7.96 -2.16
N ALA A 526 2.89 7.43 -1.09
CA ALA A 526 1.47 7.11 -1.04
C ALA A 526 0.59 8.33 -0.66
N GLY A 527 1.17 9.54 -0.53
CA GLY A 527 0.46 10.75 -0.18
C GLY A 527 0.15 10.91 1.32
N LYS A 528 0.66 10.02 2.18
CA LYS A 528 0.44 10.08 3.63
C LYS A 528 1.32 11.12 4.29
N VAL A 529 0.72 12.00 5.11
CA VAL A 529 1.44 13.03 5.86
C VAL A 529 2.37 12.40 6.92
N LEU A 530 3.61 12.88 6.95
CA LEU A 530 4.67 12.42 7.84
C LEU A 530 4.73 13.28 9.11
N LYS A 531 3.78 13.07 10.04
CA LYS A 531 3.64 13.86 11.28
C LYS A 531 4.92 13.90 12.13
N HIS A 532 5.73 12.84 12.12
CA HIS A 532 7.01 12.84 12.85
C HIS A 532 8.01 13.87 12.30
N GLN A 533 8.03 14.10 10.98
CA GLN A 533 8.87 15.14 10.37
C GLN A 533 8.34 16.54 10.72
N ILE A 534 7.01 16.70 10.77
CA ILE A 534 6.38 17.96 11.20
C ILE A 534 6.78 18.28 12.63
N ARG A 535 6.65 17.31 13.57
CA ARG A 535 7.06 17.50 14.97
C ARG A 535 8.54 17.86 15.08
N ALA A 536 9.43 17.14 14.38
CA ALA A 536 10.86 17.40 14.40
C ALA A 536 11.21 18.82 13.91
N ALA A 537 10.58 19.27 12.83
CA ALA A 537 10.80 20.61 12.27
C ALA A 537 10.29 21.73 13.19
N LEU A 538 9.18 21.50 13.92
CA LEU A 538 8.62 22.47 14.86
C LEU A 538 9.45 22.60 16.13
N VAL A 539 9.98 21.49 16.65
CA VAL A 539 10.86 21.48 17.85
C VAL A 539 12.20 22.18 17.57
N GLN A 540 12.75 22.07 16.35
CA GLN A 540 13.99 22.77 15.98
C GLN A 540 13.84 24.28 15.83
N LYS A 541 12.64 24.80 15.68
CA LYS A 541 12.33 26.22 15.50
C LYS A 541 11.85 26.91 16.80
N SER A 542 11.63 26.13 17.87
CA SER A 542 11.25 26.60 19.22
C SER A 542 12.50 26.80 20.06
#